data_ca6f43b60966c026426c583dfa172a98
#
_entry.id   ca6f43b60966c026426c583dfa172a98
#
_cell.length_a   1.000
_cell.length_b   1.000
_cell.length_c   1.000
_cell.angle_alpha   90.00
_cell.angle_beta   90.00
_cell.angle_gamma   90.00
#
_symmetry.space_group_name_H-M   'P 1'
#
loop_
_entity.id
_entity.type
_entity.pdbx_description
1 polymer ?
#
loop_
_entity_poly.entity_id
_entity_poly.type
_entity_poly.pdbx_seq_one_letter_code
_entity_poly.pdbx_strand_id
1 'polypeptide(L)'
;MIKKIKEKPLSEIGIEWDRMCASRQAVIDSGKDVSLELVTAPCLLQKVQKEKPTSLIDVGCGTGYLTAKLAELVSLCVGIDASGRSIEIAKKKYSKAKAHFYKYRISEYVTDIPFDMCVANMVFSSDPELSCSLQAIHNMLNAKGKLLVVIPHPCFWAKYWNFETEEWFDYGKEIFIEHDFSVSLVKSLGKATYIHRPLQQYINEITSNGFQLKELEELEPVGPLPAGYRYDNPRFLFMEFQKR
;
A
#
# COMPACT_ATOMS: atom_id res chain seq x y z
N MET A 1 20.54 4.65 7.35
CA MET A 1 21.03 3.36 7.90
C MET A 1 19.81 2.49 8.15
N ILE A 2 19.85 1.21 7.77
CA ILE A 2 18.79 0.23 8.01
C ILE A 2 19.10 -0.55 9.30
N LYS A 3 18.10 -0.83 10.13
CA LYS A 3 18.27 -1.57 11.38
C LYS A 3 16.99 -2.25 11.84
N LYS A 4 17.12 -3.40 12.49
CA LYS A 4 16.04 -4.01 13.24
C LYS A 4 15.67 -3.14 14.45
N ILE A 5 14.38 -3.00 14.70
CA ILE A 5 13.84 -2.28 15.86
C ILE A 5 12.87 -3.19 16.65
N LYS A 6 12.43 -2.74 17.81
CA LYS A 6 11.30 -3.34 18.53
C LYS A 6 9.99 -3.03 17.78
N GLU A 7 8.97 -3.79 18.07
CA GLU A 7 7.61 -3.50 17.60
C GLU A 7 7.25 -2.05 17.90
N LYS A 8 6.58 -1.44 16.92
CA LYS A 8 6.18 -0.04 16.97
C LYS A 8 4.68 0.05 16.73
N PRO A 9 3.92 0.75 17.58
CA PRO A 9 2.48 0.88 17.41
C PRO A 9 2.13 1.73 16.19
N LEU A 10 0.96 1.50 15.61
CA LEU A 10 0.47 2.22 14.43
C LEU A 10 0.43 3.75 14.62
N SER A 11 0.20 4.23 15.86
CA SER A 11 0.21 5.65 16.18
C SER A 11 1.58 6.32 15.94
N GLU A 12 2.67 5.63 16.23
CA GLU A 12 4.03 6.12 15.96
C GLU A 12 4.38 6.06 14.49
N ILE A 13 3.99 4.97 13.81
CA ILE A 13 4.16 4.81 12.35
C ILE A 13 3.37 5.91 11.61
N GLY A 14 2.15 6.22 12.05
CA GLY A 14 1.36 7.32 11.50
C GLY A 14 2.06 8.69 11.59
N ILE A 15 2.78 8.96 12.69
CA ILE A 15 3.57 10.19 12.84
C ILE A 15 4.75 10.23 11.85
N GLU A 16 5.37 9.10 11.53
CA GLU A 16 6.42 9.03 10.52
C GLU A 16 5.86 9.48 9.15
N TRP A 17 4.71 8.96 8.76
CA TRP A 17 4.04 9.33 7.51
C TRP A 17 3.57 10.77 7.51
N ASP A 18 3.06 11.31 8.63
CA ASP A 18 2.74 12.74 8.77
C ASP A 18 3.94 13.65 8.48
N ARG A 19 5.14 13.24 8.88
CA ARG A 19 6.37 14.00 8.65
C ARG A 19 6.81 13.97 7.18
N MET A 20 6.55 12.86 6.48
CA MET A 20 7.04 12.62 5.12
C MET A 20 6.04 12.98 4.02
N CYS A 21 4.75 13.14 4.33
CA CYS A 21 3.70 13.25 3.33
C CYS A 21 3.91 14.40 2.33
N ALA A 22 4.39 15.57 2.76
CA ALA A 22 4.65 16.70 1.86
C ALA A 22 5.81 16.41 0.90
N SER A 23 6.91 15.86 1.40
CA SER A 23 8.06 15.45 0.56
C SER A 23 7.66 14.32 -0.39
N ARG A 24 6.87 13.37 0.10
CA ARG A 24 6.32 12.28 -0.72
C ARG A 24 5.46 12.81 -1.86
N GLN A 25 4.57 13.77 -1.56
CA GLN A 25 3.74 14.40 -2.59
C GLN A 25 4.58 15.16 -3.63
N ALA A 26 5.63 15.86 -3.20
CA ALA A 26 6.52 16.57 -4.13
C ALA A 26 7.24 15.61 -5.10
N VAL A 27 7.60 14.41 -4.64
CA VAL A 27 8.18 13.36 -5.51
C VAL A 27 7.16 12.90 -6.55
N ILE A 28 5.92 12.65 -6.15
CA ILE A 28 4.83 12.28 -7.07
C ILE A 28 4.61 13.39 -8.10
N ASP A 29 4.53 14.65 -7.65
CA ASP A 29 4.29 15.81 -8.53
C ASP A 29 5.40 16.03 -9.56
N SER A 30 6.61 15.63 -9.24
CA SER A 30 7.76 15.74 -10.13
C SER A 30 7.89 14.57 -11.13
N GLY A 31 6.98 13.57 -11.09
CA GLY A 31 7.08 12.36 -11.90
C GLY A 31 8.27 11.46 -11.56
N LYS A 32 8.84 11.61 -10.36
CA LYS A 32 10.03 10.85 -9.95
C LYS A 32 9.70 9.58 -9.17
N ASP A 33 8.43 9.31 -8.92
CA ASP A 33 8.02 8.06 -8.31
C ASP A 33 7.76 6.98 -9.36
N VAL A 34 8.84 6.48 -9.92
CA VAL A 34 8.81 5.43 -10.95
C VAL A 34 8.08 4.18 -10.46
N SER A 35 8.27 3.81 -9.19
CA SER A 35 7.62 2.63 -8.61
C SER A 35 6.10 2.77 -8.61
N LEU A 36 5.58 3.94 -8.24
CA LEU A 36 4.15 4.21 -8.26
C LEU A 36 3.62 4.33 -9.70
N GLU A 37 4.31 5.12 -10.52
CA GLU A 37 3.80 5.50 -11.85
C GLU A 37 3.92 4.40 -12.89
N LEU A 38 5.00 3.59 -12.84
CA LEU A 38 5.25 2.57 -13.85
C LEU A 38 5.03 1.14 -13.37
N VAL A 39 4.82 0.91 -12.06
CA VAL A 39 4.65 -0.46 -11.55
C VAL A 39 3.31 -0.64 -10.84
N THR A 40 3.12 -0.01 -9.69
CA THR A 40 1.99 -0.36 -8.83
C THR A 40 0.66 0.25 -9.28
N ALA A 41 0.63 1.54 -9.66
CA ALA A 41 -0.60 2.18 -10.11
C ALA A 41 -1.12 1.61 -11.45
N PRO A 42 -0.32 1.37 -12.49
CA PRO A 42 -0.80 0.75 -13.72
C PRO A 42 -1.48 -0.60 -13.51
N CYS A 43 -0.88 -1.48 -12.69
CA CYS A 43 -1.47 -2.76 -12.34
C CYS A 43 -2.86 -2.59 -11.70
N LEU A 44 -2.94 -1.78 -10.64
CA LEU A 44 -4.20 -1.57 -9.92
C LEU A 44 -5.28 -0.92 -10.79
N LEU A 45 -4.92 0.09 -11.58
CA LEU A 45 -5.84 0.74 -12.52
C LEU A 45 -6.37 -0.25 -13.57
N GLN A 46 -5.50 -1.09 -14.13
CA GLN A 46 -5.90 -2.11 -15.11
C GLN A 46 -6.86 -3.15 -14.49
N LYS A 47 -6.58 -3.62 -13.26
CA LYS A 47 -7.47 -4.55 -12.55
C LYS A 47 -8.84 -3.92 -12.27
N VAL A 48 -8.88 -2.70 -11.77
CA VAL A 48 -10.15 -1.97 -11.53
C VAL A 48 -10.91 -1.71 -12.83
N GLN A 49 -10.23 -1.31 -13.90
CA GLN A 49 -10.85 -1.09 -15.20
C GLN A 49 -11.44 -2.38 -15.80
N LYS A 50 -10.79 -3.52 -15.61
CA LYS A 50 -11.26 -4.85 -16.04
C LYS A 50 -12.50 -5.29 -15.27
N GLU A 51 -12.47 -5.15 -13.94
CA GLU A 51 -13.52 -5.62 -13.04
C GLU A 51 -14.75 -4.71 -12.99
N LYS A 52 -14.59 -3.40 -13.27
CA LYS A 52 -15.65 -2.37 -13.31
C LYS A 52 -16.50 -2.34 -12.03
N PRO A 53 -15.91 -2.26 -10.82
CA PRO A 53 -16.69 -2.13 -9.61
C PRO A 53 -17.48 -0.82 -9.61
N THR A 54 -18.63 -0.80 -8.93
CA THR A 54 -19.41 0.43 -8.76
C THR A 54 -18.83 1.28 -7.63
N SER A 55 -18.30 0.63 -6.59
CA SER A 55 -17.77 1.27 -5.39
C SER A 55 -16.41 0.71 -4.99
N LEU A 56 -15.51 1.59 -4.56
CA LEU A 56 -14.15 1.24 -4.19
C LEU A 56 -13.69 2.00 -2.95
N ILE A 57 -12.99 1.31 -2.04
CA ILE A 57 -12.25 1.94 -0.96
C ILE A 57 -10.74 1.70 -1.12
N ASP A 58 -9.96 2.78 -1.01
CA ASP A 58 -8.48 2.78 -1.02
C ASP A 58 -8.00 2.96 0.42
N VAL A 59 -7.50 1.89 1.04
CA VAL A 59 -7.04 1.90 2.43
C VAL A 59 -5.54 2.19 2.48
N GLY A 60 -5.14 3.15 3.33
CA GLY A 60 -3.79 3.71 3.31
C GLY A 60 -3.56 4.56 2.05
N CYS A 61 -4.54 5.38 1.68
CA CYS A 61 -4.54 6.16 0.44
C CYS A 61 -3.44 7.23 0.35
N GLY A 62 -2.75 7.51 1.46
CA GLY A 62 -1.73 8.54 1.55
C GLY A 62 -2.25 9.90 1.11
N THR A 63 -1.50 10.58 0.25
CA THR A 63 -1.86 11.90 -0.28
C THR A 63 -2.88 11.87 -1.43
N GLY A 64 -3.49 10.71 -1.72
CA GLY A 64 -4.67 10.58 -2.58
C GLY A 64 -4.40 10.44 -4.09
N TYR A 65 -3.14 10.30 -4.52
CA TYR A 65 -2.80 10.21 -5.95
C TYR A 65 -3.50 9.04 -6.66
N LEU A 66 -3.36 7.84 -6.10
CA LEU A 66 -3.98 6.64 -6.69
C LEU A 66 -5.50 6.70 -6.57
N THR A 67 -6.01 7.08 -5.40
CA THR A 67 -7.45 7.23 -5.15
C THR A 67 -8.12 8.16 -6.17
N ALA A 68 -7.49 9.30 -6.50
CA ALA A 68 -8.02 10.24 -7.48
C ALA A 68 -8.12 9.63 -8.89
N LYS A 69 -7.16 8.80 -9.28
CA LYS A 69 -7.20 8.07 -10.56
C LYS A 69 -8.24 6.95 -10.56
N LEU A 70 -8.35 6.21 -9.46
CA LEU A 70 -9.35 5.16 -9.28
C LEU A 70 -10.78 5.73 -9.31
N ALA A 71 -10.97 6.93 -8.77
CA ALA A 71 -12.27 7.62 -8.77
C ALA A 71 -12.81 7.97 -10.16
N GLU A 72 -11.98 7.97 -11.20
CA GLU A 72 -12.41 8.14 -12.58
C GLU A 72 -13.06 6.86 -13.16
N LEU A 73 -12.82 5.72 -12.52
CA LEU A 73 -13.23 4.40 -12.99
C LEU A 73 -14.48 3.85 -12.27
N VAL A 74 -14.92 4.49 -11.17
CA VAL A 74 -16.00 4.00 -10.31
C VAL A 74 -17.00 5.11 -9.98
N SER A 75 -18.20 4.73 -9.52
CA SER A 75 -19.23 5.69 -9.13
C SER A 75 -19.03 6.26 -7.73
N LEU A 76 -18.48 5.45 -6.81
CA LEU A 76 -18.15 5.83 -5.45
C LEU A 76 -16.70 5.42 -5.14
N CYS A 77 -15.87 6.39 -4.78
CA CYS A 77 -14.49 6.15 -4.35
C CYS A 77 -14.22 6.82 -3.01
N VAL A 78 -13.72 6.04 -2.06
CA VAL A 78 -13.34 6.52 -0.72
C VAL A 78 -11.86 6.20 -0.50
N GLY A 79 -11.10 7.19 -0.02
CA GLY A 79 -9.73 7.00 0.46
C GLY A 79 -9.67 7.22 1.96
N ILE A 80 -9.04 6.29 2.69
CA ILE A 80 -8.78 6.45 4.13
C ILE A 80 -7.29 6.31 4.42
N ASP A 81 -6.81 7.10 5.38
CA ASP A 81 -5.42 7.04 5.87
C ASP A 81 -5.35 7.47 7.33
N ALA A 82 -4.43 6.88 8.09
CA ALA A 82 -4.20 7.24 9.49
C ALA A 82 -3.48 8.59 9.64
N SER A 83 -2.73 9.02 8.62
CA SER A 83 -2.03 10.31 8.57
C SER A 83 -3.01 11.44 8.27
N GLY A 84 -3.25 12.31 9.26
CA GLY A 84 -4.10 13.48 9.09
C GLY A 84 -3.57 14.46 8.06
N ARG A 85 -2.25 14.66 8.02
CA ARG A 85 -1.60 15.55 7.04
C ARG A 85 -1.68 15.02 5.62
N SER A 86 -1.57 13.71 5.42
CA SER A 86 -1.79 13.09 4.11
C SER A 86 -3.20 13.38 3.61
N ILE A 87 -4.21 13.23 4.46
CA ILE A 87 -5.61 13.50 4.12
C ILE A 87 -5.87 14.98 3.83
N GLU A 88 -5.25 15.91 4.56
CA GLU A 88 -5.34 17.34 4.24
C GLU A 88 -4.78 17.66 2.86
N ILE A 89 -3.63 17.08 2.50
CA ILE A 89 -3.05 17.20 1.16
C ILE A 89 -3.99 16.61 0.11
N ALA A 90 -4.51 15.40 0.35
CA ALA A 90 -5.42 14.73 -0.57
C ALA A 90 -6.68 15.57 -0.86
N LYS A 91 -7.35 16.06 0.18
CA LYS A 91 -8.54 16.92 0.07
C LYS A 91 -8.26 18.20 -0.70
N LYS A 92 -7.14 18.86 -0.42
CA LYS A 92 -6.77 20.12 -1.10
C LYS A 92 -6.42 19.88 -2.56
N LYS A 93 -5.55 18.90 -2.82
CA LYS A 93 -5.01 18.66 -4.15
C LYS A 93 -6.02 18.05 -5.11
N TYR A 94 -6.80 17.10 -4.64
CA TYR A 94 -7.78 16.37 -5.43
C TYR A 94 -9.21 16.78 -5.13
N SER A 95 -9.44 18.06 -4.78
CA SER A 95 -10.76 18.63 -4.47
C SER A 95 -11.77 18.53 -5.62
N LYS A 96 -11.29 18.36 -6.86
CA LYS A 96 -12.12 18.17 -8.05
C LYS A 96 -12.32 16.71 -8.44
N ALA A 97 -11.61 15.78 -7.79
CA ALA A 97 -11.80 14.36 -8.02
C ALA A 97 -13.13 13.88 -7.42
N LYS A 98 -13.73 12.85 -8.02
CA LYS A 98 -14.93 12.19 -7.49
C LYS A 98 -14.57 11.21 -6.35
N ALA A 99 -13.69 11.64 -5.45
CA ALA A 99 -13.20 10.84 -4.32
C ALA A 99 -13.47 11.54 -3.00
N HIS A 100 -13.79 10.76 -1.98
CA HIS A 100 -13.96 11.23 -0.61
C HIS A 100 -12.78 10.78 0.24
N PHE A 101 -12.14 11.68 0.99
CA PHE A 101 -10.97 11.39 1.79
C PHE A 101 -11.26 11.56 3.28
N TYR A 102 -10.93 10.55 4.09
CA TYR A 102 -11.18 10.57 5.54
C TYR A 102 -9.96 10.10 6.32
N LYS A 103 -9.73 10.72 7.48
CA LYS A 103 -8.71 10.27 8.42
C LYS A 103 -9.27 9.16 9.29
N TYR A 104 -8.85 7.93 9.03
CA TYR A 104 -9.18 6.75 9.82
C TYR A 104 -8.03 5.75 9.78
N ARG A 105 -7.83 5.01 10.85
CA ARG A 105 -7.16 3.72 10.80
C ARG A 105 -8.07 2.74 10.07
N ILE A 106 -7.50 1.74 9.42
CA ILE A 106 -8.30 0.74 8.69
C ILE A 106 -9.25 0.03 9.65
N SER A 107 -8.75 -0.36 10.83
CA SER A 107 -9.51 -1.07 11.87
C SER A 107 -10.64 -0.24 12.51
N GLU A 108 -10.63 1.08 12.36
CA GLU A 108 -11.61 2.00 12.96
C GLU A 108 -12.68 2.47 11.97
N TYR A 109 -12.49 2.23 10.67
CA TYR A 109 -13.46 2.70 9.67
C TYR A 109 -14.64 1.74 9.56
N VAL A 110 -15.83 2.30 9.78
CA VAL A 110 -17.11 1.59 9.67
C VAL A 110 -17.98 2.26 8.62
N THR A 111 -18.68 1.49 7.83
CA THR A 111 -19.60 1.96 6.80
C THR A 111 -20.86 1.10 6.73
N ASP A 112 -22.00 1.76 6.50
CA ASP A 112 -23.27 1.08 6.24
C ASP A 112 -23.42 0.69 4.76
N ILE A 113 -22.58 1.24 3.88
CA ILE A 113 -22.59 0.96 2.46
C ILE A 113 -21.34 0.14 2.14
N PRO A 114 -21.49 -1.18 1.93
CA PRO A 114 -20.34 -2.02 1.63
C PRO A 114 -19.79 -1.72 0.21
N PHE A 115 -18.49 -1.93 0.05
CA PHE A 115 -17.79 -1.69 -1.20
C PHE A 115 -17.67 -2.98 -2.04
N ASP A 116 -17.63 -2.83 -3.36
CA ASP A 116 -17.35 -3.93 -4.28
C ASP A 116 -15.87 -4.31 -4.27
N MET A 117 -15.00 -3.33 -4.00
CA MET A 117 -13.56 -3.51 -4.06
C MET A 117 -12.83 -2.67 -3.00
N CYS A 118 -11.80 -3.29 -2.40
CA CYS A 118 -10.83 -2.62 -1.55
C CYS A 118 -9.45 -2.68 -2.23
N VAL A 119 -8.75 -1.56 -2.26
CA VAL A 119 -7.35 -1.46 -2.69
C VAL A 119 -6.48 -1.18 -1.47
N ALA A 120 -5.38 -1.94 -1.32
CA ALA A 120 -4.36 -1.77 -0.29
C ALA A 120 -2.99 -1.71 -0.98
N ASN A 121 -2.57 -0.50 -1.38
CA ASN A 121 -1.31 -0.29 -2.07
C ASN A 121 -0.20 0.12 -1.10
N MET A 122 0.76 -0.77 -0.85
CA MET A 122 1.94 -0.56 -0.02
C MET A 122 1.65 -0.27 1.47
N VAL A 123 0.43 -0.51 1.96
CA VAL A 123 0.05 -0.20 3.34
C VAL A 123 0.35 -1.35 4.31
N PHE A 124 0.12 -2.60 3.91
CA PHE A 124 0.27 -3.75 4.81
C PHE A 124 1.70 -4.00 5.30
N SER A 125 2.69 -3.53 4.56
CA SER A 125 4.09 -3.58 4.99
C SER A 125 4.47 -2.55 6.07
N SER A 126 3.54 -1.68 6.45
CA SER A 126 3.70 -0.71 7.53
C SER A 126 2.56 -0.80 8.56
N ASP A 127 1.75 -1.84 8.48
CA ASP A 127 0.62 -2.07 9.38
C ASP A 127 0.96 -3.14 10.43
N PRO A 128 1.17 -2.75 11.71
CA PRO A 128 1.44 -3.69 12.78
C PRO A 128 0.18 -4.43 13.26
N GLU A 129 -1.01 -3.96 12.89
CA GLU A 129 -2.31 -4.50 13.29
C GLU A 129 -3.00 -5.22 12.11
N LEU A 130 -2.23 -5.90 11.25
CA LEU A 130 -2.69 -6.44 9.97
C LEU A 130 -3.94 -7.30 10.10
N SER A 131 -4.05 -8.18 11.10
CA SER A 131 -5.24 -9.03 11.28
C SER A 131 -6.50 -8.20 11.59
N CYS A 132 -6.40 -7.18 12.45
CA CYS A 132 -7.51 -6.28 12.76
C CYS A 132 -7.93 -5.48 11.51
N SER A 133 -6.96 -5.01 10.73
CA SER A 133 -7.22 -4.30 9.47
C SER A 133 -7.91 -5.20 8.45
N LEU A 134 -7.49 -6.46 8.31
CA LEU A 134 -8.10 -7.43 7.39
C LEU A 134 -9.53 -7.76 7.79
N GLN A 135 -9.80 -7.90 9.08
CA GLN A 135 -11.17 -8.13 9.58
C GLN A 135 -12.07 -6.92 9.28
N ALA A 136 -11.58 -5.70 9.49
CA ALA A 136 -12.31 -4.48 9.14
C ALA A 136 -12.58 -4.41 7.62
N ILE A 137 -11.58 -4.68 6.78
CA ILE A 137 -11.73 -4.73 5.32
C ILE A 137 -12.77 -5.78 4.92
N HIS A 138 -12.73 -6.96 5.54
CA HIS A 138 -13.74 -7.98 5.28
C HIS A 138 -15.16 -7.46 5.57
N ASN A 139 -15.35 -6.73 6.66
CA ASN A 139 -16.65 -6.16 7.03
C ASN A 139 -17.10 -5.03 6.08
N MET A 140 -16.16 -4.26 5.53
CA MET A 140 -16.45 -3.18 4.57
C MET A 140 -16.84 -3.69 3.18
N LEU A 141 -16.54 -4.94 2.85
CA LEU A 141 -16.77 -5.47 1.50
C LEU A 141 -18.12 -6.19 1.36
N ASN A 142 -18.72 -6.06 0.19
CA ASN A 142 -19.87 -6.84 -0.26
C ASN A 142 -19.58 -8.34 -0.21
N ALA A 143 -20.64 -9.15 -0.21
CA ALA A 143 -20.52 -10.58 -0.53
C ALA A 143 -19.85 -10.72 -1.91
N LYS A 144 -18.76 -11.51 -1.99
CA LYS A 144 -17.89 -11.64 -3.17
C LYS A 144 -17.06 -10.38 -3.51
N GLY A 145 -17.01 -9.39 -2.63
CA GLY A 145 -16.15 -8.22 -2.79
C GLY A 145 -14.67 -8.61 -2.90
N LYS A 146 -13.89 -7.80 -3.59
CA LYS A 146 -12.48 -8.09 -3.88
C LYS A 146 -11.54 -7.22 -3.07
N LEU A 147 -10.42 -7.80 -2.63
CA LEU A 147 -9.31 -7.11 -2.01
C LEU A 147 -8.10 -7.21 -2.95
N LEU A 148 -7.65 -6.06 -3.44
CA LEU A 148 -6.43 -5.93 -4.25
C LEU A 148 -5.30 -5.43 -3.36
N VAL A 149 -4.22 -6.18 -3.28
CA VAL A 149 -3.07 -5.90 -2.40
C VAL A 149 -1.82 -5.75 -3.23
N VAL A 150 -1.06 -4.68 -3.00
CA VAL A 150 0.32 -4.55 -3.47
C VAL A 150 1.22 -4.34 -2.26
N ILE A 151 2.26 -5.16 -2.17
CA ILE A 151 3.27 -5.09 -1.10
C ILE A 151 4.69 -5.08 -1.70
N PRO A 152 5.71 -4.58 -0.96
CA PRO A 152 7.09 -4.90 -1.27
C PRO A 152 7.26 -6.42 -1.33
N HIS A 153 7.93 -6.92 -2.37
CA HIS A 153 8.03 -8.36 -2.59
C HIS A 153 8.82 -9.04 -1.46
N PRO A 154 8.21 -9.90 -0.63
CA PRO A 154 8.86 -10.43 0.57
C PRO A 154 10.18 -11.15 0.30
N CYS A 155 10.28 -11.87 -0.84
CA CYS A 155 11.47 -12.64 -1.18
C CYS A 155 12.64 -11.79 -1.71
N PHE A 156 12.38 -10.62 -2.30
CA PHE A 156 13.40 -9.82 -2.96
C PHE A 156 13.67 -8.47 -2.30
N TRP A 157 12.80 -8.02 -1.39
CA TRP A 157 12.93 -6.71 -0.77
C TRP A 157 14.18 -6.57 0.09
N ALA A 158 14.56 -7.63 0.82
CA ALA A 158 15.77 -7.65 1.63
C ALA A 158 17.03 -7.42 0.79
N LYS A 159 17.10 -8.08 -0.39
CA LYS A 159 18.20 -7.89 -1.35
C LYS A 159 18.19 -6.48 -1.93
N TYR A 160 17.03 -5.98 -2.34
CA TYR A 160 16.91 -4.63 -2.90
C TYR A 160 17.34 -3.53 -1.92
N TRP A 161 17.07 -3.71 -0.63
CA TRP A 161 17.43 -2.77 0.44
C TRP A 161 18.75 -3.11 1.13
N ASN A 162 19.48 -4.15 0.65
CA ASN A 162 20.78 -4.59 1.15
C ASN A 162 20.81 -4.94 2.64
N PHE A 163 19.79 -5.67 3.13
CA PHE A 163 19.78 -6.20 4.49
C PHE A 163 19.63 -7.72 4.56
N GLU A 164 19.67 -8.42 3.43
CA GLU A 164 19.54 -9.88 3.38
C GLU A 164 20.69 -10.62 4.08
N THR A 165 21.84 -9.99 4.20
CA THR A 165 23.05 -10.55 4.83
C THR A 165 23.28 -10.06 6.25
N GLU A 166 22.38 -9.24 6.78
CA GLU A 166 22.47 -8.75 8.15
C GLU A 166 22.21 -9.90 9.14
N GLU A 167 23.02 -10.02 10.20
CA GLU A 167 22.91 -11.10 11.20
C GLU A 167 21.54 -11.16 11.89
N TRP A 168 20.83 -10.03 11.96
CA TRP A 168 19.50 -9.95 12.55
C TRP A 168 18.37 -10.33 11.61
N PHE A 169 18.64 -10.51 10.31
CA PHE A 169 17.60 -10.83 9.33
C PHE A 169 17.35 -12.33 9.27
N ASP A 170 16.09 -12.70 9.39
CA ASP A 170 15.58 -14.06 9.19
C ASP A 170 14.28 -13.95 8.35
N TYR A 171 14.33 -14.42 7.12
CA TYR A 171 13.18 -14.38 6.23
C TYR A 171 11.92 -15.01 6.82
N GLY A 172 12.07 -16.06 7.65
CA GLY A 172 10.95 -16.80 8.25
C GLY A 172 10.22 -16.06 9.36
N LYS A 173 10.69 -14.89 9.79
CA LYS A 173 10.16 -14.15 10.94
C LYS A 173 9.59 -12.79 10.54
N GLU A 174 8.58 -12.35 11.29
CA GLU A 174 8.17 -10.96 11.26
C GLU A 174 9.25 -10.10 11.94
N ILE A 175 9.68 -9.04 11.24
CA ILE A 175 10.75 -8.16 11.73
C ILE A 175 10.39 -6.71 11.47
N PHE A 176 10.38 -5.89 12.52
CA PHE A 176 10.26 -4.45 12.41
C PHE A 176 11.60 -3.82 12.05
N ILE A 177 11.63 -3.03 11.00
CA ILE A 177 12.83 -2.46 10.41
C ILE A 177 12.65 -0.96 10.24
N GLU A 178 13.54 -0.15 10.82
CA GLU A 178 13.63 1.29 10.55
C GLU A 178 14.64 1.51 9.43
N HIS A 179 14.24 2.30 8.45
CA HIS A 179 15.12 2.64 7.32
C HIS A 179 14.94 4.09 6.88
N ASP A 180 15.93 4.61 6.16
CA ASP A 180 15.81 5.88 5.47
C ASP A 180 14.92 5.67 4.24
N PHE A 181 13.68 6.18 4.30
CA PHE A 181 12.71 6.02 3.24
C PHE A 181 13.17 6.73 1.96
N SER A 182 13.30 5.97 0.91
CA SER A 182 13.70 6.44 -0.40
C SER A 182 12.69 5.98 -1.43
N VAL A 183 12.44 6.79 -2.45
CA VAL A 183 11.47 6.49 -3.49
C VAL A 183 12.16 6.58 -4.83
N SER A 184 12.22 5.45 -5.53
CA SER A 184 12.82 5.39 -6.87
C SER A 184 14.22 6.02 -6.93
N LEU A 185 14.35 7.19 -7.55
CA LEU A 185 15.60 7.92 -7.69
C LEU A 185 15.82 8.99 -6.60
N VAL A 186 14.84 9.21 -5.73
CA VAL A 186 14.91 10.23 -4.67
C VAL A 186 15.33 9.58 -3.35
N LYS A 187 16.48 10.02 -2.85
CA LYS A 187 17.04 9.51 -1.60
C LYS A 187 16.50 10.27 -0.39
N SER A 188 16.24 9.51 0.68
CA SER A 188 15.92 9.99 2.04
C SER A 188 14.85 11.08 2.10
N LEU A 189 13.60 10.66 2.17
CA LEU A 189 12.46 11.52 2.49
C LEU A 189 12.20 11.63 4.00
N GLY A 190 12.84 10.79 4.78
CA GLY A 190 12.69 10.64 6.22
C GLY A 190 12.92 9.22 6.66
N LYS A 191 12.61 8.93 7.92
CA LYS A 191 12.66 7.57 8.46
C LYS A 191 11.27 6.96 8.43
N ALA A 192 11.20 5.70 7.98
CA ALA A 192 9.97 4.93 7.95
C ALA A 192 10.18 3.55 8.57
N THR A 193 9.10 3.03 9.10
CA THR A 193 9.03 1.65 9.58
C THR A 193 8.48 0.76 8.47
N TYR A 194 9.25 -0.27 8.13
CA TYR A 194 8.86 -1.41 7.31
C TYR A 194 8.75 -2.65 8.19
N ILE A 195 7.71 -3.42 7.99
CA ILE A 195 7.51 -4.69 8.69
C ILE A 195 7.72 -5.80 7.67
N HIS A 196 8.86 -6.48 7.79
CA HIS A 196 9.10 -7.67 7.01
C HIS A 196 8.19 -8.79 7.51
N ARG A 197 7.47 -9.42 6.60
CA ARG A 197 6.72 -10.66 6.81
C ARG A 197 7.02 -11.61 5.68
N PRO A 198 7.25 -12.90 5.93
CA PRO A 198 7.40 -13.86 4.85
C PRO A 198 6.11 -13.97 4.02
N LEU A 199 6.24 -14.34 2.75
CA LEU A 199 5.10 -14.45 1.83
C LEU A 199 3.97 -15.31 2.39
N GLN A 200 4.32 -16.46 2.98
CA GLN A 200 3.34 -17.35 3.60
C GLN A 200 2.53 -16.67 4.72
N GLN A 201 3.12 -15.76 5.48
CA GLN A 201 2.41 -15.05 6.54
C GLN A 201 1.36 -14.12 5.97
N TYR A 202 1.67 -13.34 4.93
CA TYR A 202 0.67 -12.52 4.24
C TYR A 202 -0.50 -13.35 3.72
N ILE A 203 -0.22 -14.45 3.01
CA ILE A 203 -1.27 -15.31 2.44
C ILE A 203 -2.11 -15.93 3.56
N ASN A 204 -1.48 -16.46 4.60
CA ASN A 204 -2.18 -17.10 5.72
C ASN A 204 -3.05 -16.09 6.50
N GLU A 205 -2.52 -14.91 6.81
CA GLU A 205 -3.28 -13.85 7.52
C GLU A 205 -4.51 -13.44 6.71
N ILE A 206 -4.35 -13.16 5.42
CA ILE A 206 -5.45 -12.72 4.57
C ILE A 206 -6.50 -13.84 4.43
N THR A 207 -6.06 -15.09 4.21
CA THR A 207 -7.00 -16.22 4.02
C THR A 207 -7.71 -16.61 5.32
N SER A 208 -7.05 -16.49 6.47
CA SER A 208 -7.65 -16.74 7.79
C SER A 208 -8.71 -15.70 8.17
N ASN A 209 -8.62 -14.49 7.60
CA ASN A 209 -9.61 -13.43 7.75
C ASN A 209 -10.76 -13.48 6.72
N GLY A 210 -11.04 -14.67 6.13
CA GLY A 210 -12.24 -14.90 5.31
C GLY A 210 -12.07 -14.57 3.83
N PHE A 211 -10.84 -14.51 3.34
CA PHE A 211 -10.56 -14.28 1.92
C PHE A 211 -10.03 -15.54 1.22
N GLN A 212 -10.18 -15.56 -0.10
CA GLN A 212 -9.62 -16.59 -0.97
C GLN A 212 -8.70 -15.94 -2.00
N LEU A 213 -7.45 -16.39 -2.07
CA LEU A 213 -6.51 -15.96 -3.10
C LEU A 213 -7.02 -16.37 -4.49
N LYS A 214 -7.06 -15.43 -5.42
CA LYS A 214 -7.47 -15.63 -6.82
C LYS A 214 -6.31 -15.46 -7.78
N GLU A 215 -5.44 -14.50 -7.52
CA GLU A 215 -4.31 -14.18 -8.39
C GLU A 215 -3.13 -13.73 -7.56
N LEU A 216 -1.93 -14.06 -8.02
CA LEU A 216 -0.67 -13.58 -7.50
C LEU A 216 0.21 -13.25 -8.71
N GLU A 217 0.78 -12.03 -8.73
CA GLU A 217 1.57 -11.52 -9.85
C GLU A 217 2.79 -10.79 -9.32
N GLU A 218 3.97 -11.16 -9.80
CA GLU A 218 5.20 -10.42 -9.60
C GLU A 218 5.22 -9.25 -10.58
N LEU A 219 5.15 -8.02 -10.07
CA LEU A 219 4.93 -6.85 -10.91
C LEU A 219 6.19 -6.45 -11.68
N GLU A 220 6.00 -6.16 -12.97
CA GLU A 220 7.01 -5.59 -13.85
C GLU A 220 6.64 -4.14 -14.25
N PRO A 221 7.62 -3.28 -14.50
CA PRO A 221 7.36 -1.92 -14.97
C PRO A 221 6.71 -1.89 -16.35
N VAL A 222 5.76 -0.97 -16.55
CA VAL A 222 5.18 -0.70 -17.87
C VAL A 222 5.96 0.42 -18.57
N GLY A 223 6.46 0.14 -19.78
CA GLY A 223 7.19 1.12 -20.59
C GLY A 223 8.67 1.27 -20.22
N PRO A 224 9.36 2.26 -20.83
CA PRO A 224 10.79 2.45 -20.66
C PRO A 224 11.13 3.00 -19.28
N LEU A 225 12.16 2.45 -18.65
CA LEU A 225 12.67 2.90 -17.38
C LEU A 225 13.53 4.16 -17.53
N PRO A 226 13.43 5.14 -16.62
CA PRO A 226 14.31 6.28 -16.58
C PRO A 226 15.78 5.88 -16.37
N ALA A 227 16.69 6.69 -16.87
CA ALA A 227 18.13 6.49 -16.69
C ALA A 227 18.47 6.39 -15.18
N GLY A 228 19.26 5.38 -14.83
CA GLY A 228 19.69 5.12 -13.45
C GLY A 228 18.68 4.34 -12.59
N TYR A 229 17.47 4.08 -13.06
CA TYR A 229 16.53 3.20 -12.39
C TYR A 229 16.72 1.75 -12.88
N ARG A 230 17.04 0.85 -11.96
CA ARG A 230 17.20 -0.57 -12.26
C ARG A 230 16.03 -1.36 -11.71
N TYR A 231 15.67 -2.43 -12.39
CA TYR A 231 14.63 -3.36 -11.98
C TYR A 231 15.06 -4.80 -12.28
N ASP A 232 16.05 -5.25 -11.53
CA ASP A 232 16.74 -6.54 -11.80
C ASP A 232 15.99 -7.74 -11.20
N ASN A 233 15.04 -7.49 -10.27
CA ASN A 233 14.16 -8.50 -9.68
C ASN A 233 12.80 -7.84 -9.40
N PRO A 234 11.71 -8.62 -9.33
CA PRO A 234 10.41 -8.10 -8.94
C PRO A 234 10.47 -7.46 -7.55
N ARG A 235 10.17 -6.16 -7.48
CA ARG A 235 10.20 -5.40 -6.21
C ARG A 235 8.86 -5.39 -5.50
N PHE A 236 7.80 -5.64 -6.24
CA PHE A 236 6.43 -5.56 -5.75
C PHE A 236 5.67 -6.82 -6.15
N LEU A 237 4.84 -7.26 -5.22
CA LEU A 237 3.96 -8.40 -5.40
C LEU A 237 2.52 -7.90 -5.35
N PHE A 238 1.76 -8.21 -6.38
CA PHE A 238 0.31 -8.04 -6.42
C PHE A 238 -0.38 -9.33 -6.02
N MET A 239 -1.47 -9.20 -5.27
CA MET A 239 -2.35 -10.31 -4.90
C MET A 239 -3.80 -9.84 -5.00
N GLU A 240 -4.64 -10.64 -5.66
CA GLU A 240 -6.09 -10.47 -5.65
C GLU A 240 -6.72 -11.52 -4.77
N PHE A 241 -7.56 -11.07 -3.86
CA PHE A 241 -8.35 -11.93 -3.01
C PHE A 241 -9.84 -11.64 -3.20
N GLN A 242 -10.67 -12.66 -2.98
CA GLN A 242 -12.12 -12.55 -2.96
C GLN A 242 -12.66 -12.90 -1.58
N LYS A 243 -13.58 -12.09 -1.05
CA LYS A 243 -14.34 -12.39 0.17
C LYS A 243 -15.13 -13.67 0.00
N ARG A 244 -15.04 -14.57 0.99
CA ARG A 244 -15.80 -15.83 1.06
C ARG A 244 -17.20 -15.63 1.59
#